data_e17d306d10cb84d8097bfe8cc643a0d1
#
_entry.id   e17d306d10cb84d8097bfe8cc643a0d1
#
_cell.length_a   1.000
_cell.length_b   1.000
_cell.length_c   1.000
_cell.angle_alpha   90.00
_cell.angle_beta   90.00
_cell.angle_gamma   90.00
#
_symmetry.space_group_name_H-M   'P 1'
#
loop_
_entity.id
_entity.type
_entity.pdbx_description
1 polymer ?
#
loop_
_entity_poly.entity_id
_entity_poly.type
_entity_poly.pdbx_seq_one_letter_code
_entity_poly.pdbx_strand_id
1 'polypeptide(L)'
;MQIGEKLKALRKARGATQEALAEAIGVSFQAVSKWETNVSLPDIALLPALSHYFGVSADEILGIDNRKAQEEIEKIYKESWKFRESDPAAARSILEAGLKQYPDNEYLLMNLLYVLDYEKQPEEAARTAAKLIDTATDDAIKYEGYRFLGYAYKAAGDEASAVNAVLQIPDFWCSRRELLAEVASGALKKESAYMQKCIAFESLIGMMERLVECFEAENNRTQALEEAETALKLLSIMGNAGYDRYRSAF
;
A
#
# COMPACT_ATOMS: atom_id res chain seq x y z
N MET A 1 25.07 14.64 11.24
CA MET A 1 24.97 15.05 12.67
C MET A 1 25.26 13.82 13.51
N GLN A 2 26.07 13.91 14.56
CA GLN A 2 26.39 12.73 15.39
C GLN A 2 25.25 12.46 16.39
N ILE A 3 25.06 11.21 16.77
CA ILE A 3 23.97 10.78 17.69
C ILE A 3 23.94 11.60 18.97
N GLY A 4 25.12 11.91 19.57
CA GLY A 4 25.20 12.69 20.79
C GLY A 4 24.71 14.13 20.64
N GLU A 5 24.99 14.78 19.51
CA GLU A 5 24.47 16.12 19.22
C GLU A 5 22.94 16.09 19.08
N LYS A 6 22.38 15.04 18.46
CA LYS A 6 20.94 14.86 18.31
C LYS A 6 20.27 14.65 19.66
N LEU A 7 20.81 13.75 20.50
CA LEU A 7 20.29 13.52 21.86
C LEU A 7 20.30 14.80 22.70
N LYS A 8 21.39 15.57 22.64
CA LYS A 8 21.51 16.87 23.31
C LYS A 8 20.46 17.87 22.83
N ALA A 9 20.22 17.93 21.50
CA ALA A 9 19.22 18.82 20.92
C ALA A 9 17.80 18.42 21.37
N LEU A 10 17.44 17.14 21.32
CA LEU A 10 16.14 16.60 21.76
C LEU A 10 15.90 16.87 23.25
N ARG A 11 16.91 16.61 24.11
CA ARG A 11 16.82 16.89 25.54
C ARG A 11 16.60 18.37 25.82
N LYS A 12 17.35 19.27 25.16
CA LYS A 12 17.19 20.72 25.33
C LYS A 12 15.82 21.19 24.84
N ALA A 13 15.34 20.68 23.72
CA ALA A 13 14.02 21.02 23.20
C ALA A 13 12.89 20.65 24.20
N ARG A 14 13.10 19.58 24.98
CA ARG A 14 12.20 19.15 26.07
C ARG A 14 12.41 19.91 27.39
N GLY A 15 13.42 20.79 27.46
CA GLY A 15 13.76 21.52 28.68
C GLY A 15 14.33 20.64 29.82
N ALA A 16 14.79 19.41 29.51
CA ALA A 16 15.27 18.47 30.49
C ALA A 16 16.77 18.62 30.78
N THR A 17 17.19 18.33 32.02
CA THR A 17 18.60 18.21 32.39
C THR A 17 19.16 16.83 32.00
N GLN A 18 20.50 16.66 32.01
CA GLN A 18 21.09 15.34 31.75
C GLN A 18 20.74 14.34 32.84
N GLU A 19 20.60 14.82 34.10
CA GLU A 19 20.18 14.02 35.25
C GLU A 19 18.75 13.51 35.06
N ALA A 20 17.82 14.39 34.66
CA ALA A 20 16.43 14.03 34.42
C ALA A 20 16.28 13.00 33.30
N LEU A 21 17.06 13.12 32.21
CA LEU A 21 17.09 12.12 31.15
C LEU A 21 17.66 10.79 31.68
N ALA A 22 18.77 10.83 32.42
CA ALA A 22 19.42 9.64 32.96
C ALA A 22 18.47 8.85 33.89
N GLU A 23 17.77 9.55 34.78
CA GLU A 23 16.78 8.97 35.68
C GLU A 23 15.62 8.33 34.90
N ALA A 24 15.08 9.03 33.90
CA ALA A 24 13.94 8.58 33.12
C ALA A 24 14.19 7.29 32.32
N ILE A 25 15.44 7.07 31.86
CA ILE A 25 15.81 5.89 31.07
C ILE A 25 16.65 4.85 31.85
N GLY A 26 16.85 5.07 33.16
CA GLY A 26 17.50 4.12 34.05
C GLY A 26 19.03 3.98 33.86
N VAL A 27 19.73 5.08 33.54
CA VAL A 27 21.20 5.09 33.37
C VAL A 27 21.84 6.13 34.27
N SER A 28 23.20 6.14 34.31
CA SER A 28 23.92 7.16 35.06
C SER A 28 24.00 8.49 34.29
N PHE A 29 24.05 9.62 35.00
CA PHE A 29 24.32 10.93 34.43
C PHE A 29 25.60 10.94 33.58
N GLN A 30 26.66 10.25 34.05
CA GLN A 30 27.92 10.16 33.31
C GLN A 30 27.74 9.47 31.94
N ALA A 31 26.82 8.50 31.83
CA ALA A 31 26.53 7.86 30.55
C ALA A 31 25.93 8.86 29.58
N VAL A 32 24.87 9.60 29.99
CA VAL A 32 24.24 10.64 29.16
C VAL A 32 25.26 11.71 28.77
N SER A 33 26.09 12.18 29.68
CA SER A 33 27.14 13.17 29.39
C SER A 33 28.14 12.68 28.34
N LYS A 34 28.58 11.40 28.42
CA LYS A 34 29.50 10.79 27.45
C LYS A 34 28.82 10.66 26.07
N TRP A 35 27.53 10.34 26.02
CA TRP A 35 26.81 10.27 24.75
C TRP A 35 26.68 11.64 24.09
N GLU A 36 26.30 12.66 24.84
CA GLU A 36 26.12 14.03 24.32
C GLU A 36 27.42 14.70 23.87
N THR A 37 28.54 14.20 24.39
CA THR A 37 29.90 14.63 23.98
C THR A 37 30.54 13.71 22.94
N ASN A 38 29.81 12.69 22.46
CA ASN A 38 30.25 11.68 21.50
C ASN A 38 31.51 10.87 21.98
N VAL A 39 31.73 10.79 23.29
CA VAL A 39 32.77 9.94 23.88
C VAL A 39 32.39 8.47 23.86
N SER A 40 31.06 8.17 23.97
CA SER A 40 30.49 6.84 23.78
C SER A 40 29.11 6.95 23.15
N LEU A 41 28.60 5.83 22.61
CA LEU A 41 27.25 5.73 22.11
C LEU A 41 26.31 5.10 23.16
N PRO A 42 25.01 5.39 23.13
CA PRO A 42 24.03 4.60 23.87
C PRO A 42 24.05 3.15 23.44
N ASP A 43 23.76 2.24 24.35
CA ASP A 43 23.47 0.85 23.98
C ASP A 43 22.22 0.83 23.09
N ILE A 44 22.23 0.00 22.05
CA ILE A 44 21.09 -0.15 21.13
C ILE A 44 19.81 -0.57 21.86
N ALA A 45 19.95 -1.32 22.96
CA ALA A 45 18.83 -1.72 23.82
C ALA A 45 18.12 -0.53 24.50
N LEU A 46 18.75 0.64 24.58
CA LEU A 46 18.16 1.86 25.16
C LEU A 46 17.39 2.69 24.11
N LEU A 47 17.52 2.41 22.83
CA LEU A 47 16.82 3.17 21.78
C LEU A 47 15.30 3.20 21.96
N PRO A 48 14.60 2.10 22.33
CA PRO A 48 13.17 2.15 22.61
C PRO A 48 12.81 3.10 23.75
N ALA A 49 13.58 3.10 24.84
CA ALA A 49 13.38 3.98 25.99
C ALA A 49 13.64 5.46 25.63
N LEU A 50 14.68 5.73 24.85
CA LEU A 50 14.99 7.07 24.33
C LEU A 50 13.91 7.57 23.37
N SER A 51 13.45 6.72 22.45
CA SER A 51 12.34 7.03 21.51
C SER A 51 11.07 7.37 22.27
N HIS A 52 10.70 6.56 23.25
CA HIS A 52 9.53 6.81 24.09
C HIS A 52 9.68 8.10 24.89
N TYR A 53 10.82 8.31 25.53
CA TYR A 53 11.09 9.50 26.33
C TYR A 53 10.99 10.78 25.49
N PHE A 54 11.60 10.81 24.31
CA PHE A 54 11.60 11.99 23.45
C PHE A 54 10.33 12.12 22.58
N GLY A 55 9.57 11.06 22.37
CA GLY A 55 8.42 11.03 21.48
C GLY A 55 8.82 11.09 19.99
N VAL A 56 9.98 10.52 19.63
CA VAL A 56 10.54 10.49 18.27
C VAL A 56 10.92 9.07 17.88
N SER A 57 11.09 8.79 16.58
CA SER A 57 11.54 7.48 16.11
C SER A 57 13.01 7.20 16.48
N ALA A 58 13.40 5.93 16.51
CA ALA A 58 14.80 5.54 16.65
C ALA A 58 15.66 6.09 15.50
N ASP A 59 15.13 6.10 14.28
CA ASP A 59 15.80 6.68 13.11
C ASP A 59 16.11 8.17 13.32
N GLU A 60 15.17 8.91 13.89
CA GLU A 60 15.40 10.32 14.20
C GLU A 60 16.51 10.50 15.24
N ILE A 61 16.59 9.64 16.27
CA ILE A 61 17.66 9.64 17.27
C ILE A 61 19.00 9.31 16.60
N LEU A 62 19.02 8.32 15.73
CA LEU A 62 20.21 7.89 14.98
C LEU A 62 20.64 8.90 13.90
N GLY A 63 19.83 9.93 13.66
CA GLY A 63 20.10 10.94 12.64
C GLY A 63 19.92 10.44 11.21
N ILE A 64 19.15 9.38 11.03
CA ILE A 64 18.81 8.84 9.71
C ILE A 64 17.74 9.75 9.13
N ASP A 65 18.12 10.55 8.14
CA ASP A 65 17.19 11.42 7.43
C ASP A 65 16.54 10.67 6.26
N ASN A 66 15.46 9.97 6.56
CA ASN A 66 14.69 9.23 5.56
C ASN A 66 13.91 10.13 4.59
N ARG A 67 13.82 11.46 4.84
CA ARG A 67 13.04 12.38 3.98
C ARG A 67 13.58 12.45 2.57
N LYS A 68 14.90 12.49 2.39
CA LYS A 68 15.50 12.51 1.04
C LYS A 68 15.19 11.23 0.27
N ALA A 69 15.30 10.07 0.93
CA ALA A 69 14.95 8.79 0.32
C ALA A 69 13.46 8.75 -0.06
N GLN A 70 12.58 9.23 0.82
CA GLN A 70 11.15 9.32 0.53
C GLN A 70 10.84 10.27 -0.62
N GLU A 71 11.49 11.45 -0.68
CA GLU A 71 11.33 12.39 -1.80
C GLU A 71 11.82 11.81 -3.13
N GLU A 72 12.91 11.04 -3.12
CA GLU A 72 13.42 10.34 -4.30
C GLU A 72 12.48 9.21 -4.74
N ILE A 73 11.99 8.40 -3.82
CA ILE A 73 11.00 7.35 -4.08
C ILE A 73 9.73 7.96 -4.68
N GLU A 74 9.25 9.07 -4.12
CA GLU A 74 8.07 9.77 -4.64
C GLU A 74 8.30 10.32 -6.06
N LYS A 75 9.50 10.81 -6.37
CA LYS A 75 9.85 11.23 -7.75
C LYS A 75 9.83 10.06 -8.72
N ILE A 76 10.45 8.93 -8.34
CA ILE A 76 10.47 7.71 -9.15
C ILE A 76 9.03 7.25 -9.42
N TYR A 77 8.20 7.18 -8.39
CA TYR A 77 6.79 6.84 -8.49
C TYR A 77 6.05 7.77 -9.44
N LYS A 78 6.12 9.09 -9.24
CA LYS A 78 5.44 10.09 -10.08
C LYS A 78 5.90 10.03 -11.54
N GLU A 79 7.19 9.77 -11.76
CA GLU A 79 7.73 9.65 -13.11
C GLU A 79 7.22 8.39 -13.81
N SER A 80 7.27 7.23 -13.15
CA SER A 80 6.76 5.97 -13.70
C SER A 80 5.26 6.05 -14.00
N TRP A 81 4.49 6.73 -13.16
CA TRP A 81 3.04 6.88 -13.31
C TRP A 81 2.63 7.56 -14.61
N LYS A 82 3.43 8.51 -15.12
CA LYS A 82 3.16 9.20 -16.40
C LYS A 82 3.13 8.25 -17.59
N PHE A 83 3.88 7.16 -17.52
CA PHE A 83 4.05 6.21 -18.60
C PHE A 83 3.24 4.93 -18.41
N ARG A 84 2.56 4.77 -17.28
CA ARG A 84 1.90 3.52 -16.90
C ARG A 84 0.98 2.96 -17.99
N GLU A 85 0.17 3.81 -18.64
CA GLU A 85 -0.79 3.40 -19.66
C GLU A 85 -0.24 3.58 -21.08
N SER A 86 0.55 4.62 -21.31
CA SER A 86 1.06 4.96 -22.65
C SER A 86 2.31 4.18 -23.06
N ASP A 87 3.19 3.86 -22.11
CA ASP A 87 4.43 3.11 -22.31
C ASP A 87 4.81 2.31 -21.05
N PRO A 88 4.16 1.16 -20.80
CA PRO A 88 4.45 0.32 -19.65
C PRO A 88 5.91 -0.14 -19.55
N ALA A 89 6.62 -0.26 -20.69
CA ALA A 89 8.03 -0.65 -20.70
C ALA A 89 8.92 0.47 -20.15
N ALA A 90 8.66 1.73 -20.50
CA ALA A 90 9.34 2.87 -19.91
C ALA A 90 9.05 2.99 -18.41
N ALA A 91 7.78 2.85 -17.98
CA ALA A 91 7.41 2.85 -16.58
C ALA A 91 8.15 1.74 -15.80
N ARG A 92 8.20 0.53 -16.34
CA ARG A 92 8.94 -0.60 -15.77
C ARG A 92 10.42 -0.27 -15.58
N SER A 93 11.08 0.27 -16.62
CA SER A 93 12.51 0.62 -16.57
C SER A 93 12.82 1.62 -15.45
N ILE A 94 11.96 2.63 -15.25
CA ILE A 94 12.08 3.63 -14.19
C ILE A 94 11.96 2.95 -12.81
N LEU A 95 10.98 2.07 -12.63
CA LEU A 95 10.73 1.37 -11.37
C LEU A 95 11.85 0.38 -11.03
N GLU A 96 12.36 -0.37 -12.00
CA GLU A 96 13.49 -1.28 -11.82
C GLU A 96 14.79 -0.52 -11.46
N ALA A 97 15.01 0.66 -12.05
CA ALA A 97 16.12 1.52 -11.65
C ALA A 97 15.98 2.02 -10.20
N GLY A 98 14.78 2.38 -9.79
CA GLY A 98 14.46 2.75 -8.41
C GLY A 98 14.65 1.58 -7.44
N LEU A 99 14.21 0.38 -7.81
CA LEU A 99 14.37 -0.83 -6.99
C LEU A 99 15.83 -1.31 -6.87
N LYS A 100 16.74 -0.90 -7.74
CA LYS A 100 18.19 -1.11 -7.53
C LYS A 100 18.71 -0.30 -6.35
N GLN A 101 18.17 0.87 -6.11
CA GLN A 101 18.55 1.77 -5.01
C GLN A 101 17.74 1.50 -3.74
N TYR A 102 16.47 1.14 -3.89
CA TYR A 102 15.51 0.88 -2.81
C TYR A 102 14.84 -0.49 -3.01
N PRO A 103 15.58 -1.61 -2.84
CA PRO A 103 15.15 -2.94 -3.29
C PRO A 103 13.91 -3.49 -2.58
N ASP A 104 13.62 -3.01 -1.36
CA ASP A 104 12.52 -3.50 -0.53
C ASP A 104 11.40 -2.45 -0.37
N ASN A 105 11.42 -1.41 -1.21
CA ASN A 105 10.40 -0.39 -1.12
C ASN A 105 9.04 -0.89 -1.63
N GLU A 106 8.07 -0.98 -0.73
CA GLU A 106 6.74 -1.52 -0.99
C GLU A 106 5.97 -0.75 -2.08
N TYR A 107 6.10 0.59 -2.14
CA TYR A 107 5.45 1.40 -3.17
C TYR A 107 6.01 1.15 -4.57
N LEU A 108 7.34 1.02 -4.69
CA LEU A 108 7.97 0.73 -5.98
C LEU A 108 7.67 -0.70 -6.45
N LEU A 109 7.68 -1.69 -5.54
CA LEU A 109 7.29 -3.07 -5.84
C LEU A 109 5.83 -3.15 -6.30
N MET A 110 4.92 -2.49 -5.57
CA MET A 110 3.51 -2.44 -5.94
C MET A 110 3.31 -1.81 -7.32
N ASN A 111 3.99 -0.69 -7.61
CA ASN A 111 3.87 -0.04 -8.91
C ASN A 111 4.49 -0.86 -10.05
N LEU A 112 5.54 -1.63 -9.78
CA LEU A 112 6.09 -2.57 -10.76
C LEU A 112 5.04 -3.63 -11.12
N LEU A 113 4.31 -4.17 -10.15
CA LEU A 113 3.24 -5.15 -10.37
C LEU A 113 2.10 -4.61 -11.24
N TYR A 114 1.84 -3.31 -11.23
CA TYR A 114 0.84 -2.70 -12.11
C TYR A 114 1.26 -2.62 -13.59
N VAL A 115 2.55 -2.71 -13.91
CA VAL A 115 3.08 -2.56 -15.27
C VAL A 115 3.66 -3.85 -15.85
N LEU A 116 3.73 -4.93 -15.06
CA LEU A 116 4.16 -6.24 -15.54
C LEU A 116 3.11 -6.87 -16.45
N ASP A 117 3.58 -7.55 -17.49
CA ASP A 117 2.75 -8.39 -18.37
C ASP A 117 2.64 -9.80 -17.76
N TYR A 118 1.53 -10.06 -17.09
CA TYR A 118 1.29 -11.33 -16.38
C TYR A 118 1.22 -12.53 -17.34
N GLU A 119 0.69 -12.33 -18.53
CA GLU A 119 0.61 -13.40 -19.56
C GLU A 119 1.99 -13.86 -20.03
N LYS A 120 2.94 -12.92 -20.14
CA LYS A 120 4.29 -13.23 -20.62
C LYS A 120 5.27 -13.58 -19.49
N GLN A 121 5.04 -13.07 -18.29
CA GLN A 121 6.01 -13.12 -17.20
C GLN A 121 5.36 -13.47 -15.84
N PRO A 122 4.52 -14.51 -15.76
CA PRO A 122 3.79 -14.85 -14.54
C PRO A 122 4.71 -15.18 -13.36
N GLU A 123 5.86 -15.81 -13.60
CA GLU A 123 6.81 -16.16 -12.53
C GLU A 123 7.52 -14.92 -11.96
N GLU A 124 7.80 -13.93 -12.79
CA GLU A 124 8.37 -12.67 -12.31
C GLU A 124 7.34 -11.90 -11.48
N ALA A 125 6.10 -11.82 -11.95
CA ALA A 125 5.00 -11.22 -11.23
C ALA A 125 4.78 -11.91 -9.87
N ALA A 126 4.79 -13.24 -9.84
CA ALA A 126 4.65 -14.00 -8.59
C ALA A 126 5.79 -13.72 -7.60
N ARG A 127 7.05 -13.71 -8.06
CA ARG A 127 8.21 -13.38 -7.20
C ARG A 127 8.13 -11.95 -6.67
N THR A 128 7.75 -10.99 -7.51
CA THR A 128 7.63 -9.59 -7.10
C THR A 128 6.49 -9.40 -6.10
N ALA A 129 5.35 -10.06 -6.31
CA ALA A 129 4.23 -10.04 -5.38
C ALA A 129 4.57 -10.70 -4.03
N ALA A 130 5.25 -11.85 -4.04
CA ALA A 130 5.73 -12.49 -2.82
C ALA A 130 6.68 -11.57 -2.04
N LYS A 131 7.61 -10.92 -2.73
CA LYS A 131 8.51 -9.93 -2.12
C LYS A 131 7.75 -8.75 -1.52
N LEU A 132 6.72 -8.23 -2.21
CA LEU A 132 5.86 -7.17 -1.68
C LEU A 132 5.15 -7.62 -0.39
N ILE A 133 4.61 -8.84 -0.35
CA ILE A 133 3.95 -9.41 0.83
C ILE A 133 4.92 -9.48 2.02
N ASP A 134 6.18 -9.89 1.78
CA ASP A 134 7.18 -10.04 2.83
C ASP A 134 7.71 -8.71 3.35
N THR A 135 7.77 -7.68 2.51
CA THR A 135 8.35 -6.37 2.86
C THR A 135 7.32 -5.32 3.27
N ALA A 136 6.04 -5.52 2.93
CA ALA A 136 4.98 -4.57 3.22
C ALA A 136 4.81 -4.36 4.73
N THR A 137 4.83 -3.09 5.13
CA THR A 137 4.58 -2.64 6.50
C THR A 137 3.14 -2.23 6.73
N ASP A 138 2.40 -1.92 5.66
CA ASP A 138 0.97 -1.60 5.66
C ASP A 138 0.16 -2.81 5.19
N ASP A 139 -0.83 -3.22 5.98
CA ASP A 139 -1.71 -4.34 5.66
C ASP A 139 -2.45 -4.14 4.33
N ALA A 140 -2.83 -2.91 3.97
CA ALA A 140 -3.49 -2.64 2.70
C ALA A 140 -2.55 -2.93 1.52
N ILE A 141 -1.27 -2.56 1.61
CA ILE A 141 -0.25 -2.89 0.60
C ILE A 141 0.01 -4.38 0.55
N LYS A 142 0.03 -5.04 1.69
CA LYS A 142 0.18 -6.50 1.78
C LYS A 142 -0.98 -7.23 1.09
N TYR A 143 -2.22 -6.78 1.26
CA TYR A 143 -3.39 -7.35 0.56
C TYR A 143 -3.34 -7.09 -0.94
N GLU A 144 -2.82 -5.94 -1.40
CA GLU A 144 -2.50 -5.74 -2.81
C GLU A 144 -1.49 -6.78 -3.31
N GLY A 145 -0.47 -7.09 -2.51
CA GLY A 145 0.49 -8.16 -2.82
C GLY A 145 -0.18 -9.52 -3.05
N TYR A 146 -1.11 -9.92 -2.17
CA TYR A 146 -1.88 -11.16 -2.34
C TYR A 146 -2.78 -11.13 -3.57
N ARG A 147 -3.40 -9.99 -3.89
CA ARG A 147 -4.19 -9.82 -5.11
C ARG A 147 -3.35 -10.04 -6.36
N PHE A 148 -2.19 -9.41 -6.44
CA PHE A 148 -1.27 -9.56 -7.57
C PHE A 148 -0.69 -10.97 -7.67
N LEU A 149 -0.42 -11.62 -6.53
CA LEU A 149 0.02 -13.02 -6.50
C LEU A 149 -1.06 -13.95 -7.07
N GLY A 150 -2.32 -13.71 -6.73
CA GLY A 150 -3.46 -14.43 -7.30
C GLY A 150 -3.53 -14.26 -8.83
N TYR A 151 -3.34 -13.05 -9.35
CA TYR A 151 -3.31 -12.80 -10.79
C TYR A 151 -2.14 -13.51 -11.47
N ALA A 152 -0.95 -13.49 -10.87
CA ALA A 152 0.22 -14.17 -11.41
C ALA A 152 0.02 -15.69 -11.50
N TYR A 153 -0.52 -16.31 -10.45
CA TYR A 153 -0.82 -17.75 -10.47
C TYR A 153 -1.93 -18.10 -11.47
N LYS A 154 -2.97 -17.26 -11.58
CA LYS A 154 -4.01 -17.44 -12.59
C LYS A 154 -3.42 -17.42 -14.01
N ALA A 155 -2.56 -16.45 -14.32
CA ALA A 155 -1.88 -16.35 -15.62
C ALA A 155 -0.95 -17.55 -15.89
N ALA A 156 -0.33 -18.10 -14.83
CA ALA A 156 0.45 -19.33 -14.91
C ALA A 156 -0.41 -20.62 -15.06
N GLY A 157 -1.74 -20.53 -14.99
CA GLY A 157 -2.64 -21.68 -15.03
C GLY A 157 -2.75 -22.45 -13.71
N ASP A 158 -2.19 -21.92 -12.62
CA ASP A 158 -2.27 -22.52 -11.27
C ASP A 158 -3.43 -21.92 -10.48
N GLU A 159 -4.64 -22.39 -10.77
CA GLU A 159 -5.87 -21.94 -10.11
C GLU A 159 -5.87 -22.21 -8.60
N ALA A 160 -5.32 -23.32 -8.16
CA ALA A 160 -5.29 -23.67 -6.73
C ALA A 160 -4.45 -22.66 -5.93
N SER A 161 -3.26 -22.34 -6.41
CA SER A 161 -2.41 -21.33 -5.79
C SER A 161 -3.00 -19.92 -5.89
N ALA A 162 -3.68 -19.59 -7.00
CA ALA A 162 -4.37 -18.32 -7.17
C ALA A 162 -5.47 -18.13 -6.13
N VAL A 163 -6.32 -19.13 -5.94
CA VAL A 163 -7.39 -19.11 -4.91
C VAL A 163 -6.78 -19.00 -3.51
N ASN A 164 -5.76 -19.80 -3.19
CA ASN A 164 -5.10 -19.75 -1.89
C ASN A 164 -4.48 -18.37 -1.58
N ALA A 165 -3.92 -17.70 -2.57
CA ALA A 165 -3.38 -16.34 -2.40
C ALA A 165 -4.51 -15.34 -2.08
N VAL A 166 -5.61 -15.39 -2.82
CA VAL A 166 -6.75 -14.46 -2.61
C VAL A 166 -7.45 -14.70 -1.27
N LEU A 167 -7.51 -15.94 -0.79
CA LEU A 167 -8.08 -16.28 0.53
C LEU A 167 -7.30 -15.69 1.72
N GLN A 168 -6.11 -15.12 1.50
CA GLN A 168 -5.38 -14.38 2.55
C GLN A 168 -5.91 -12.94 2.71
N ILE A 169 -6.74 -12.46 1.79
CA ILE A 169 -7.36 -11.13 1.87
C ILE A 169 -8.64 -11.26 2.71
N PRO A 170 -8.79 -10.45 3.77
CA PRO A 170 -9.96 -10.56 4.65
C PRO A 170 -11.24 -10.08 3.95
N ASP A 171 -12.36 -10.73 4.23
CA ASP A 171 -13.68 -10.25 3.86
C ASP A 171 -14.04 -9.01 4.68
N PHE A 172 -14.48 -7.95 3.99
CA PHE A 172 -14.94 -6.72 4.66
C PHE A 172 -16.47 -6.71 4.77
N TRP A 173 -16.97 -6.61 6.01
CA TRP A 173 -18.39 -6.45 6.28
C TRP A 173 -18.91 -5.08 5.83
N CYS A 174 -18.16 -4.01 6.11
CA CYS A 174 -18.47 -2.67 5.64
C CYS A 174 -17.19 -1.84 5.43
N SER A 175 -17.25 -0.89 4.50
CA SER A 175 -16.13 -0.01 4.23
C SER A 175 -16.11 1.19 5.18
N ARG A 176 -14.92 1.81 5.35
CA ARG A 176 -14.80 3.07 6.08
C ARG A 176 -15.76 4.15 5.55
N ARG A 177 -16.00 4.19 4.21
CA ARG A 177 -16.88 5.17 3.59
C ARG A 177 -18.35 4.92 3.91
N GLU A 178 -18.77 3.67 4.01
CA GLU A 178 -20.12 3.31 4.49
C GLU A 178 -20.34 3.83 5.90
N LEU A 179 -19.42 3.51 6.82
CA LEU A 179 -19.50 3.98 8.21
C LEU A 179 -19.47 5.51 8.31
N LEU A 180 -18.63 6.19 7.52
CA LEU A 180 -18.62 7.66 7.47
C LEU A 180 -19.94 8.22 6.94
N ALA A 181 -20.58 7.58 5.98
CA ALA A 181 -21.89 7.99 5.48
C ALA A 181 -23.01 7.80 6.52
N GLU A 182 -22.87 6.86 7.46
CA GLU A 182 -23.82 6.66 8.55
C GLU A 182 -23.63 7.65 9.71
N VAL A 183 -22.37 7.84 10.15
CA VAL A 183 -22.08 8.58 11.39
C VAL A 183 -21.79 10.05 11.20
N ALA A 184 -21.34 10.47 10.00
CA ALA A 184 -21.01 11.85 9.70
C ALA A 184 -22.24 12.67 9.26
N SER A 185 -22.05 13.98 9.09
CA SER A 185 -23.06 14.90 8.58
C SER A 185 -22.47 15.83 7.51
N GLY A 186 -23.33 16.63 6.83
CA GLY A 186 -22.92 17.66 5.89
C GLY A 186 -22.13 17.13 4.68
N ALA A 187 -21.08 17.83 4.32
CA ALA A 187 -20.26 17.55 3.13
C ALA A 187 -19.59 16.16 3.21
N LEU A 188 -19.04 15.79 4.37
CA LEU A 188 -18.35 14.52 4.57
C LEU A 188 -19.28 13.33 4.36
N LYS A 189 -20.51 13.39 4.89
CA LYS A 189 -21.55 12.36 4.66
C LYS A 189 -21.83 12.22 3.18
N LYS A 190 -22.10 13.33 2.50
CA LYS A 190 -22.46 13.36 1.07
C LYS A 190 -21.34 12.78 0.21
N GLU A 191 -20.10 13.20 0.44
CA GLU A 191 -18.92 12.73 -0.30
C GLU A 191 -18.69 11.23 -0.07
N SER A 192 -18.72 10.78 1.19
CA SER A 192 -18.52 9.37 1.53
C SER A 192 -19.58 8.48 0.90
N ALA A 193 -20.85 8.86 0.98
CA ALA A 193 -21.96 8.12 0.35
C ALA A 193 -21.84 8.09 -1.18
N TYR A 194 -21.46 9.21 -1.81
CA TYR A 194 -21.30 9.26 -3.26
C TYR A 194 -20.14 8.36 -3.73
N MET A 195 -18.99 8.45 -3.09
CA MET A 195 -17.82 7.64 -3.44
C MET A 195 -18.08 6.15 -3.22
N GLN A 196 -18.72 5.78 -2.10
CA GLN A 196 -19.04 4.39 -1.81
C GLN A 196 -20.05 3.83 -2.83
N LYS A 197 -21.07 4.60 -3.20
CA LYS A 197 -22.00 4.23 -4.26
C LYS A 197 -21.28 3.91 -5.58
N CYS A 198 -20.31 4.75 -5.98
CA CYS A 198 -19.56 4.52 -7.22
C CYS A 198 -18.73 3.22 -7.15
N ILE A 199 -18.01 3.01 -6.04
CA ILE A 199 -17.19 1.81 -5.84
C ILE A 199 -18.05 0.54 -5.81
N ALA A 200 -19.18 0.56 -5.08
CA ALA A 200 -20.08 -0.57 -5.00
C ALA A 200 -20.71 -0.91 -6.36
N PHE A 201 -21.06 0.12 -7.13
CA PHE A 201 -21.61 -0.06 -8.47
C PHE A 201 -20.56 -0.65 -9.43
N GLU A 202 -19.33 -0.16 -9.44
CA GLU A 202 -18.25 -0.75 -10.24
C GLU A 202 -17.99 -2.21 -9.87
N SER A 203 -17.98 -2.53 -8.59
CA SER A 203 -17.83 -3.91 -8.12
C SER A 203 -18.99 -4.79 -8.58
N LEU A 204 -20.23 -4.30 -8.47
CA LEU A 204 -21.42 -5.02 -8.93
C LEU A 204 -21.33 -5.36 -10.42
N ILE A 205 -21.07 -4.36 -11.26
CA ILE A 205 -20.97 -4.58 -12.72
C ILE A 205 -19.83 -5.55 -13.06
N GLY A 206 -18.68 -5.42 -12.42
CA GLY A 206 -17.56 -6.34 -12.63
C GLY A 206 -17.87 -7.78 -12.20
N MET A 207 -18.71 -8.00 -11.17
CA MET A 207 -19.15 -9.35 -10.78
C MET A 207 -20.19 -9.91 -11.74
N MET A 208 -21.09 -9.08 -12.28
CA MET A 208 -22.04 -9.49 -13.32
C MET A 208 -21.33 -9.94 -14.59
N GLU A 209 -20.28 -9.24 -15.03
CA GLU A 209 -19.43 -9.67 -16.14
C GLU A 209 -18.87 -11.09 -15.92
N ARG A 210 -18.35 -11.37 -14.74
CA ARG A 210 -17.80 -12.69 -14.38
C ARG A 210 -18.87 -13.78 -14.28
N LEU A 211 -20.08 -13.43 -13.85
CA LEU A 211 -21.22 -14.35 -13.89
C LEU A 211 -21.61 -14.71 -15.32
N VAL A 212 -21.61 -13.74 -16.26
CA VAL A 212 -21.84 -14.01 -17.68
C VAL A 212 -20.79 -14.98 -18.21
N GLU A 213 -19.47 -14.73 -17.93
CA GLU A 213 -18.38 -15.65 -18.30
C GLU A 213 -18.61 -17.08 -17.77
N CYS A 214 -19.04 -17.20 -16.50
CA CYS A 214 -19.33 -18.51 -15.89
C CYS A 214 -20.51 -19.22 -16.59
N PHE A 215 -21.61 -18.52 -16.82
CA PHE A 215 -22.78 -19.08 -17.49
C PHE A 215 -22.48 -19.48 -18.94
N GLU A 216 -21.65 -18.72 -19.64
CA GLU A 216 -21.18 -19.10 -20.99
C GLU A 216 -20.32 -20.37 -20.94
N ALA A 217 -19.39 -20.49 -20.00
CA ALA A 217 -18.57 -21.67 -19.79
C ALA A 217 -19.41 -22.93 -19.48
N GLU A 218 -20.52 -22.75 -18.76
CA GLU A 218 -21.52 -23.80 -18.47
C GLU A 218 -22.50 -24.09 -19.64
N ASN A 219 -22.34 -23.38 -20.76
CA ASN A 219 -23.28 -23.39 -21.88
C ASN A 219 -24.74 -22.98 -21.52
N ASN A 220 -24.87 -22.19 -20.44
CA ASN A 220 -26.18 -21.67 -19.98
C ASN A 220 -26.46 -20.29 -20.57
N ARG A 221 -26.75 -20.28 -21.88
CA ARG A 221 -26.92 -19.05 -22.64
C ARG A 221 -28.10 -18.18 -22.15
N THR A 222 -29.12 -18.79 -21.57
CA THR A 222 -30.32 -18.05 -21.08
C THR A 222 -29.90 -17.18 -19.88
N GLN A 223 -29.23 -17.74 -18.88
CA GLN A 223 -28.78 -16.98 -17.71
C GLN A 223 -27.70 -15.96 -18.07
N ALA A 224 -26.79 -16.28 -19.00
CA ALA A 224 -25.82 -15.33 -19.49
C ALA A 224 -26.46 -14.06 -20.09
N LEU A 225 -27.51 -14.26 -20.94
CA LEU A 225 -28.23 -13.14 -21.53
C LEU A 225 -29.03 -12.33 -20.51
N GLU A 226 -29.70 -12.97 -19.57
CA GLU A 226 -30.47 -12.29 -18.51
C GLU A 226 -29.53 -11.42 -17.63
N GLU A 227 -28.40 -11.94 -17.27
CA GLU A 227 -27.41 -11.20 -16.48
C GLU A 227 -26.81 -10.01 -17.26
N ALA A 228 -26.45 -10.22 -18.53
CA ALA A 228 -25.91 -9.18 -19.40
C ALA A 228 -26.95 -8.06 -19.64
N GLU A 229 -28.21 -8.41 -19.92
CA GLU A 229 -29.28 -7.42 -20.07
C GLU A 229 -29.53 -6.61 -18.80
N THR A 230 -29.42 -7.26 -17.63
CA THR A 230 -29.55 -6.58 -16.33
C THR A 230 -28.41 -5.60 -16.10
N ALA A 231 -27.16 -6.01 -16.38
CA ALA A 231 -26.00 -5.14 -16.30
C ALA A 231 -26.13 -3.92 -17.21
N LEU A 232 -26.54 -4.12 -18.48
CA LEU A 232 -26.76 -3.02 -19.43
C LEU A 232 -27.87 -2.05 -18.98
N LYS A 233 -28.96 -2.55 -18.37
CA LYS A 233 -30.01 -1.70 -17.78
C LYS A 233 -29.45 -0.86 -16.62
N LEU A 234 -28.68 -1.45 -15.71
CA LEU A 234 -28.05 -0.74 -14.60
C LEU A 234 -27.09 0.35 -15.09
N LEU A 235 -26.24 0.03 -16.08
CA LEU A 235 -25.35 1.00 -16.72
C LEU A 235 -26.11 2.16 -17.36
N SER A 236 -27.29 1.90 -17.96
CA SER A 236 -28.13 2.95 -18.57
C SER A 236 -28.74 3.89 -17.53
N ILE A 237 -29.13 3.38 -16.35
CA ILE A 237 -29.72 4.15 -15.25
C ILE A 237 -28.66 5.05 -14.59
N MET A 238 -27.43 4.56 -14.43
CA MET A 238 -26.36 5.33 -13.79
C MET A 238 -25.79 6.46 -14.67
N GLY A 239 -26.13 6.50 -15.96
CA GLY A 239 -25.70 7.54 -16.91
C GLY A 239 -24.22 7.45 -17.27
N ASN A 240 -23.72 8.44 -18.02
CA ASN A 240 -22.36 8.45 -18.59
C ASN A 240 -21.23 8.79 -17.58
N ALA A 241 -21.38 8.47 -16.33
CA ALA A 241 -20.42 8.82 -15.27
C ALA A 241 -19.13 7.96 -15.29
N GLY A 242 -18.53 7.74 -16.46
CA GLY A 242 -17.25 7.03 -16.57
C GLY A 242 -17.36 5.49 -16.66
N TYR A 243 -18.56 4.95 -16.81
CA TYR A 243 -18.82 3.50 -16.88
C TYR A 243 -18.86 2.92 -18.29
N ASP A 244 -18.56 3.71 -19.33
CA ASP A 244 -18.65 3.27 -20.73
C ASP A 244 -17.72 2.07 -21.03
N ARG A 245 -16.63 1.93 -20.31
CA ARG A 245 -15.70 0.78 -20.43
C ARG A 245 -16.38 -0.58 -20.18
N TYR A 246 -17.43 -0.62 -19.38
CA TYR A 246 -18.14 -1.86 -19.09
C TYR A 246 -19.20 -2.21 -20.16
N ARG A 247 -19.62 -1.27 -21.00
CA ARG A 247 -20.65 -1.52 -22.02
C ARG A 247 -20.20 -2.44 -23.13
N SER A 248 -18.91 -2.52 -23.38
CA SER A 248 -18.31 -3.40 -24.39
C SER A 248 -18.11 -4.84 -23.90
N ALA A 249 -18.28 -5.09 -22.59
CA ALA A 249 -18.13 -6.42 -21.99
C ALA A 249 -19.41 -7.26 -22.09
N PHE A 250 -20.58 -6.61 -22.32
CA PHE A 250 -21.90 -7.21 -22.49
C PHE A 250 -22.44 -7.01 -23.90
#